data_be47d14bd4984c316498e9da992d5226
#
_entry.id   be47d14bd4984c316498e9da992d5226
#
_cell.length_a   1.000
_cell.length_b   1.000
_cell.length_c   1.000
_cell.angle_alpha   90.00
_cell.angle_beta   90.00
_cell.angle_gamma   90.00
#
_symmetry.space_group_name_H-M   'P 1'
#
loop_
_entity.id
_entity.type
_entity.pdbx_description
1 polymer ?
#
loop_
_entity_poly.entity_id
_entity_poly.type
_entity_poly.pdbx_seq_one_letter_code
_entity_poly.pdbx_strand_id
1 'polypeptide(L)'
;MTEPVVKTDAIIIGAGPVGLFAVFELGLVDIKAHVIDILDRAGGQCTELYPEKPIYDIPGLTIVTGQELTDKLMDQIKPFGAEFHFNQRVETLERLDGGFRVTTDADTVIEAKVVVIAAGGGSFTPKRPPLPRIEEYEGKSVFYSVRKMESLRGRDVLIVGGGDSALDWTLNLQPVAKSITLLHRRAEFRAAPASVQKMMALVDSGDISFKLGQVTELHGEDGQLNAVTVKGPDGATFEQPAEIMMPFFGLTMKLGPVADWGLELHENLVPVDTAKFETSEKGIFAIGDINTYPGKLKLILSGFHEAALMAQQAHKYVYPDKKLIFQYTTSSSSLQKKLGVK
;
A
#
# COMPACT_ATOMS: atom_id res chain seq x y z
N MET A 1 8.79 26.40 22.09
CA MET A 1 7.34 26.42 22.41
C MET A 1 6.84 25.04 22.08
N THR A 2 6.30 24.30 23.04
CA THR A 2 5.68 23.01 22.79
C THR A 2 4.45 23.23 21.93
N GLU A 3 4.36 22.55 20.78
CA GLU A 3 3.15 22.60 19.96
C GLU A 3 1.90 22.20 20.77
N PRO A 4 0.74 22.81 20.50
CA PRO A 4 -0.47 22.47 21.23
C PRO A 4 -0.87 21.01 20.98
N VAL A 5 -1.22 20.28 22.04
CA VAL A 5 -1.70 18.92 21.95
C VAL A 5 -3.05 18.91 21.21
N VAL A 6 -3.11 18.20 20.09
CA VAL A 6 -4.33 17.97 19.32
C VAL A 6 -5.18 16.91 20.01
N LYS A 7 -6.50 17.11 20.12
CA LYS A 7 -7.42 16.13 20.73
C LYS A 7 -8.48 15.68 19.73
N THR A 8 -8.66 14.37 19.64
CA THR A 8 -9.66 13.74 18.76
C THR A 8 -10.26 12.50 19.43
N ASP A 9 -11.19 11.82 18.78
CA ASP A 9 -11.75 10.56 19.29
C ASP A 9 -10.89 9.35 18.90
N ALA A 10 -10.38 9.35 17.68
CA ALA A 10 -9.58 8.27 17.10
C ALA A 10 -8.35 8.77 16.34
N ILE A 11 -7.25 8.03 16.41
CA ILE A 11 -6.08 8.21 15.55
C ILE A 11 -6.00 7.01 14.62
N ILE A 12 -5.89 7.25 13.31
CA ILE A 12 -5.65 6.23 12.29
C ILE A 12 -4.21 6.37 11.79
N ILE A 13 -3.43 5.30 11.86
CA ILE A 13 -2.05 5.26 11.40
C ILE A 13 -2.00 4.52 10.07
N GLY A 14 -1.81 5.26 8.99
CA GLY A 14 -1.84 4.81 7.61
C GLY A 14 -3.06 5.31 6.83
N ALA A 15 -2.81 6.08 5.77
CA ALA A 15 -3.81 6.63 4.84
C ALA A 15 -3.98 5.79 3.57
N GLY A 16 -3.68 4.48 3.62
CA GLY A 16 -3.99 3.54 2.56
C GLY A 16 -5.50 3.31 2.43
N PRO A 17 -5.98 2.55 1.42
CA PRO A 17 -7.41 2.34 1.18
C PRO A 17 -8.20 1.90 2.42
N VAL A 18 -7.61 1.03 3.24
CA VAL A 18 -8.25 0.52 4.47
C VAL A 18 -8.33 1.59 5.54
N GLY A 19 -7.28 2.41 5.72
CA GLY A 19 -7.28 3.54 6.65
C GLY A 19 -8.30 4.62 6.25
N LEU A 20 -8.41 4.91 4.94
CA LEU A 20 -9.43 5.81 4.42
C LEU A 20 -10.84 5.28 4.69
N PHE A 21 -11.09 3.99 4.42
CA PHE A 21 -12.39 3.41 4.70
C PHE A 21 -12.70 3.33 6.19
N ALA A 22 -11.68 3.22 7.07
CA ALA A 22 -11.87 3.32 8.51
C ALA A 22 -12.39 4.70 8.94
N VAL A 23 -11.98 5.79 8.26
CA VAL A 23 -12.56 7.12 8.49
C VAL A 23 -14.07 7.12 8.21
N PHE A 24 -14.51 6.47 7.13
CA PHE A 24 -15.92 6.32 6.79
C PHE A 24 -16.69 5.57 7.89
N GLU A 25 -16.21 4.39 8.25
CA GLU A 25 -16.88 3.52 9.24
C GLU A 25 -16.93 4.16 10.64
N LEU A 26 -15.86 4.82 11.07
CA LEU A 26 -15.84 5.59 12.33
C LEU A 26 -16.82 6.78 12.24
N GLY A 27 -16.87 7.45 11.11
CA GLY A 27 -17.78 8.57 10.87
C GLY A 27 -19.27 8.17 10.89
N LEU A 28 -19.60 6.92 10.51
CA LEU A 28 -20.96 6.38 10.61
C LEU A 28 -21.45 6.26 12.07
N VAL A 29 -20.52 6.11 13.01
CA VAL A 29 -20.80 6.00 14.46
C VAL A 29 -20.39 7.27 15.21
N ASP A 30 -20.32 8.41 14.52
CA ASP A 30 -20.02 9.74 15.06
C ASP A 30 -18.64 9.89 15.75
N ILE A 31 -17.66 9.09 15.37
CA ILE A 31 -16.28 9.18 15.85
C ILE A 31 -15.46 10.02 14.89
N LYS A 32 -14.83 11.07 15.40
CA LYS A 32 -13.90 11.92 14.65
C LYS A 32 -12.50 11.30 14.65
N ALA A 33 -11.83 11.34 13.50
CA ALA A 33 -10.51 10.77 13.34
C ALA A 33 -9.49 11.77 12.79
N HIS A 34 -8.26 11.67 13.28
CA HIS A 34 -7.07 12.19 12.62
C HIS A 34 -6.30 11.04 11.98
N VAL A 35 -5.79 11.25 10.79
CA VAL A 35 -5.05 10.24 10.00
C VAL A 35 -3.60 10.69 9.86
N ILE A 36 -2.66 9.81 10.20
CA ILE A 36 -1.21 10.07 10.10
C ILE A 36 -0.63 9.13 9.06
N ASP A 37 0.16 9.66 8.12
CA ASP A 37 0.87 8.84 7.14
C ASP A 37 2.28 9.39 6.88
N ILE A 38 3.22 8.48 6.67
CA ILE A 38 4.61 8.81 6.32
C ILE A 38 4.74 9.36 4.89
N LEU A 39 3.80 9.02 4.01
CA LEU A 39 3.77 9.51 2.64
C LEU A 39 3.25 10.94 2.59
N ASP A 40 3.51 11.62 1.48
CA ASP A 40 3.09 13.01 1.21
C ASP A 40 1.60 13.13 0.83
N ARG A 41 0.90 12.00 0.68
CA ARG A 41 -0.50 11.93 0.22
C ARG A 41 -1.17 10.63 0.65
N ALA A 42 -2.50 10.61 0.52
CA ALA A 42 -3.31 9.41 0.73
C ALA A 42 -3.13 8.37 -0.38
N GLY A 43 -3.47 7.12 -0.05
CA GLY A 43 -3.52 5.98 -0.96
C GLY A 43 -2.52 4.87 -0.66
N GLY A 44 -1.48 5.15 0.15
CA GLY A 44 -0.49 4.15 0.54
C GLY A 44 0.16 3.48 -0.67
N GLN A 45 0.25 2.14 -0.68
CA GLN A 45 0.86 1.40 -1.78
C GLN A 45 0.14 1.60 -3.12
N CYS A 46 -1.18 1.82 -3.12
CA CYS A 46 -1.96 2.03 -4.35
C CYS A 46 -1.49 3.24 -5.15
N THR A 47 -1.24 4.35 -4.49
CA THR A 47 -0.78 5.58 -5.15
C THR A 47 0.74 5.67 -5.28
N GLU A 48 1.49 5.00 -4.41
CA GLU A 48 2.94 5.06 -4.43
C GLU A 48 3.57 4.08 -5.41
N LEU A 49 3.04 2.86 -5.53
CA LEU A 49 3.67 1.79 -6.30
C LEU A 49 2.98 1.51 -7.64
N TYR A 50 1.64 1.68 -7.70
CA TYR A 50 0.87 1.26 -8.87
C TYR A 50 -0.41 2.09 -9.11
N PRO A 51 -0.31 3.43 -9.19
CA PRO A 51 -1.48 4.31 -9.31
C PRO A 51 -2.35 4.02 -10.55
N GLU A 52 -1.74 3.62 -11.65
CA GLU A 52 -2.43 3.33 -12.93
C GLU A 52 -2.70 1.82 -13.15
N LYS A 53 -2.32 0.95 -12.19
CA LYS A 53 -2.58 -0.49 -12.30
C LYS A 53 -4.05 -0.76 -12.04
N PRO A 54 -4.73 -1.54 -12.92
CA PRO A 54 -6.11 -1.94 -12.71
C PRO A 54 -6.25 -2.94 -11.56
N ILE A 55 -7.28 -2.72 -10.75
CA ILE A 55 -7.73 -3.57 -9.64
C ILE A 55 -9.12 -4.09 -10.00
N TYR A 56 -9.36 -5.38 -9.82
CA TYR A 56 -10.58 -6.06 -10.28
C TYR A 56 -11.41 -6.65 -9.14
N ASP A 57 -10.92 -6.64 -7.91
CA ASP A 57 -11.51 -7.30 -6.75
C ASP A 57 -12.09 -6.32 -5.71
N ILE A 58 -12.46 -5.11 -6.17
CA ILE A 58 -13.20 -4.16 -5.35
C ILE A 58 -14.70 -4.36 -5.59
N PRO A 59 -15.49 -4.74 -4.58
CA PRO A 59 -16.91 -5.01 -4.74
C PRO A 59 -17.67 -3.83 -5.35
N GLY A 60 -18.51 -4.12 -6.36
CA GLY A 60 -19.28 -3.11 -7.06
C GLY A 60 -18.53 -2.31 -8.14
N LEU A 61 -17.22 -2.49 -8.26
CA LEU A 61 -16.40 -1.89 -9.33
C LEU A 61 -15.83 -2.99 -10.22
N THR A 62 -16.23 -2.99 -11.50
CA THR A 62 -15.73 -3.97 -12.49
C THR A 62 -14.22 -3.83 -12.70
N ILE A 63 -13.75 -2.59 -12.69
CA ILE A 63 -12.35 -2.19 -12.80
C ILE A 63 -12.18 -0.81 -12.15
N VAL A 64 -11.07 -0.61 -11.46
CA VAL A 64 -10.68 0.67 -10.90
C VAL A 64 -9.16 0.70 -10.80
N THR A 65 -8.51 1.82 -11.08
CA THR A 65 -7.07 1.95 -10.85
C THR A 65 -6.76 2.26 -9.37
N GLY A 66 -5.50 2.09 -8.96
CA GLY A 66 -5.06 2.41 -7.60
C GLY A 66 -5.33 3.87 -7.23
N GLN A 67 -5.11 4.81 -8.17
CA GLN A 67 -5.39 6.23 -7.97
C GLN A 67 -6.90 6.50 -7.91
N GLU A 68 -7.68 5.98 -8.87
CA GLU A 68 -9.13 6.18 -8.89
C GLU A 68 -9.82 5.61 -7.64
N LEU A 69 -9.36 4.47 -7.11
CA LEU A 69 -9.87 3.94 -5.86
C LEU A 69 -9.61 4.89 -4.70
N THR A 70 -8.40 5.43 -4.63
CA THR A 70 -8.02 6.41 -3.59
C THR A 70 -8.87 7.66 -3.70
N ASP A 71 -9.05 8.21 -4.90
CA ASP A 71 -9.86 9.41 -5.14
C ASP A 71 -11.32 9.19 -4.72
N LYS A 72 -11.90 8.04 -5.06
CA LYS A 72 -13.27 7.67 -4.67
C LYS A 72 -13.40 7.53 -3.14
N LEU A 73 -12.42 6.94 -2.45
CA LEU A 73 -12.41 6.83 -1.00
C LEU A 73 -12.27 8.21 -0.35
N MET A 74 -11.39 9.06 -0.87
CA MET A 74 -11.25 10.44 -0.39
C MET A 74 -12.54 11.24 -0.55
N ASP A 75 -13.25 11.09 -1.68
CA ASP A 75 -14.56 11.70 -1.88
C ASP A 75 -15.61 11.17 -0.89
N GLN A 76 -15.60 9.85 -0.64
CA GLN A 76 -16.54 9.21 0.29
C GLN A 76 -16.39 9.70 1.72
N ILE A 77 -15.16 10.03 2.16
CA ILE A 77 -14.89 10.46 3.55
C ILE A 77 -14.99 11.98 3.77
N LYS A 78 -15.05 12.79 2.73
CA LYS A 78 -15.18 14.27 2.84
C LYS A 78 -16.20 14.74 3.85
N PRO A 79 -17.42 14.15 3.93
CA PRO A 79 -18.46 14.61 4.87
C PRO A 79 -18.11 14.43 6.34
N PHE A 80 -17.09 13.61 6.67
CA PHE A 80 -16.70 13.31 8.05
C PHE A 80 -15.58 14.23 8.57
N GLY A 81 -14.93 15.01 7.68
CA GLY A 81 -13.99 16.06 8.07
C GLY A 81 -12.76 15.54 8.82
N ALA A 82 -12.23 14.38 8.44
CA ALA A 82 -10.99 13.88 9.02
C ALA A 82 -9.81 14.80 8.69
N GLU A 83 -8.92 15.02 9.65
CA GLU A 83 -7.69 15.78 9.45
C GLU A 83 -6.52 14.84 9.15
N PHE A 84 -5.68 15.23 8.18
CA PHE A 84 -4.56 14.43 7.71
C PHE A 84 -3.22 15.07 8.10
N HIS A 85 -2.31 14.24 8.60
CA HIS A 85 -0.92 14.57 8.94
C HIS A 85 -0.01 13.75 8.04
N PHE A 86 0.31 14.29 6.86
CA PHE A 86 1.20 13.66 5.89
C PHE A 86 2.67 13.98 6.18
N ASN A 87 3.59 13.20 5.59
CA ASN A 87 5.03 13.29 5.81
C ASN A 87 5.42 13.16 7.29
N GLN A 88 4.65 12.37 8.06
CA GLN A 88 4.89 12.17 9.47
C GLN A 88 4.79 10.68 9.83
N ARG A 89 5.75 10.21 10.58
CA ARG A 89 5.76 8.85 11.13
C ARG A 89 5.44 8.90 12.62
N VAL A 90 4.52 8.07 13.07
CA VAL A 90 4.28 7.90 14.51
C VAL A 90 5.49 7.19 15.13
N GLU A 91 6.16 7.86 16.06
CA GLU A 91 7.32 7.33 16.78
C GLU A 91 6.93 6.65 18.09
N THR A 92 6.12 7.32 18.89
CA THR A 92 5.73 6.80 20.21
C THR A 92 4.23 6.68 20.35
N LEU A 93 3.82 5.69 21.13
CA LEU A 93 2.45 5.49 21.60
C LEU A 93 2.48 5.30 23.10
N GLU A 94 1.90 6.26 23.82
CA GLU A 94 1.80 6.27 25.28
C GLU A 94 0.37 6.02 25.71
N ARG A 95 0.18 5.24 26.79
CA ARG A 95 -1.13 5.05 27.41
C ARG A 95 -1.40 6.18 28.38
N LEU A 96 -2.61 6.72 28.32
CA LEU A 96 -3.12 7.71 29.25
C LEU A 96 -4.28 7.10 30.05
N ASP A 97 -4.69 7.78 31.10
CA ASP A 97 -5.95 7.44 31.76
C ASP A 97 -7.13 7.73 30.82
N GLY A 98 -7.71 6.65 30.31
CA GLY A 98 -8.85 6.68 29.39
C GLY A 98 -8.53 7.01 27.94
N GLY A 99 -7.31 6.77 27.44
CA GLY A 99 -6.94 6.95 26.04
C GLY A 99 -5.45 6.77 25.75
N PHE A 100 -5.00 7.42 24.68
CA PHE A 100 -3.64 7.29 24.16
C PHE A 100 -3.11 8.65 23.73
N ARG A 101 -1.80 8.78 23.77
CA ARG A 101 -1.05 9.86 23.14
C ARG A 101 -0.10 9.26 22.12
N VAL A 102 -0.08 9.81 20.91
CA VAL A 102 0.94 9.53 19.91
C VAL A 102 1.77 10.78 19.66
N THR A 103 3.07 10.56 19.40
CA THR A 103 3.99 11.62 18.96
C THR A 103 4.63 11.19 17.66
N THR A 104 4.70 12.11 16.70
CA THR A 104 5.32 11.88 15.40
C THR A 104 6.78 12.36 15.36
N ASP A 105 7.52 11.96 14.31
CA ASP A 105 8.88 12.45 14.03
C ASP A 105 8.94 13.95 13.63
N ALA A 106 7.78 14.60 13.47
CA ALA A 106 7.63 16.05 13.30
C ALA A 106 7.15 16.76 14.59
N ASP A 107 7.28 16.10 15.75
CA ASP A 107 6.86 16.60 17.06
C ASP A 107 5.35 16.89 17.19
N THR A 108 4.52 16.42 16.25
CA THR A 108 3.06 16.52 16.37
C THR A 108 2.57 15.57 17.46
N VAL A 109 1.84 16.10 18.44
CA VAL A 109 1.29 15.35 19.58
C VAL A 109 -0.23 15.28 19.46
N ILE A 110 -0.79 14.06 19.40
CA ILE A 110 -2.24 13.83 19.30
C ILE A 110 -2.70 12.91 20.41
N GLU A 111 -3.77 13.29 21.11
CA GLU A 111 -4.46 12.47 22.13
C GLU A 111 -5.80 11.99 21.61
N ALA A 112 -6.10 10.71 21.79
CA ALA A 112 -7.37 10.09 21.40
C ALA A 112 -7.80 8.97 22.35
N LYS A 113 -9.08 8.58 22.24
CA LYS A 113 -9.65 7.45 23.00
C LYS A 113 -9.22 6.10 22.43
N VAL A 114 -9.02 6.01 21.12
CA VAL A 114 -8.66 4.79 20.40
C VAL A 114 -7.58 5.04 19.36
N VAL A 115 -6.81 4.00 19.05
CA VAL A 115 -5.80 4.00 17.98
C VAL A 115 -6.10 2.87 17.00
N VAL A 116 -6.08 3.17 15.72
CA VAL A 116 -6.29 2.21 14.62
C VAL A 116 -5.02 2.12 13.77
N ILE A 117 -4.38 0.97 13.79
CA ILE A 117 -3.18 0.70 13.00
C ILE A 117 -3.64 0.14 11.64
N ALA A 118 -3.55 0.96 10.59
CA ALA A 118 -3.88 0.62 9.20
C ALA A 118 -2.64 0.78 8.29
N ALA A 119 -1.46 0.54 8.85
CA ALA A 119 -0.16 0.84 8.24
C ALA A 119 0.29 -0.16 7.16
N GLY A 120 -0.61 -1.04 6.66
CA GLY A 120 -0.29 -2.03 5.65
C GLY A 120 0.83 -2.98 6.10
N GLY A 121 1.91 -3.06 5.36
CA GLY A 121 3.11 -3.81 5.77
C GLY A 121 4.12 -2.97 6.57
N GLY A 122 3.73 -1.80 7.08
CA GLY A 122 4.65 -0.81 7.63
C GLY A 122 5.30 0.02 6.52
N SER A 123 6.44 0.63 6.82
CA SER A 123 7.22 1.28 5.77
C SER A 123 7.77 0.23 4.79
N PHE A 124 7.64 0.48 3.51
CA PHE A 124 8.09 -0.43 2.47
C PHE A 124 9.22 0.17 1.65
N THR A 125 10.20 -0.67 1.34
CA THR A 125 11.32 -0.30 0.47
C THR A 125 11.48 -1.39 -0.58
N PRO A 126 11.55 -1.04 -1.88
CA PRO A 126 11.86 -2.01 -2.92
C PRO A 126 13.18 -2.73 -2.64
N LYS A 127 13.21 -4.02 -2.89
CA LYS A 127 14.45 -4.79 -2.80
C LYS A 127 15.38 -4.39 -3.94
N ARG A 128 16.43 -3.69 -3.59
CA ARG A 128 17.46 -3.25 -4.54
C ARG A 128 18.29 -4.45 -5.01
N PRO A 129 18.50 -4.63 -6.33
CA PRO A 129 19.48 -5.59 -6.82
C PRO A 129 20.91 -5.19 -6.39
N PRO A 130 21.78 -6.16 -6.04
CA PRO A 130 23.15 -5.87 -5.62
C PRO A 130 24.05 -5.60 -6.86
N LEU A 131 23.78 -4.50 -7.56
CA LEU A 131 24.52 -4.10 -8.75
C LEU A 131 25.46 -2.93 -8.43
N PRO A 132 26.69 -2.95 -8.95
CA PRO A 132 27.59 -1.81 -8.81
C PRO A 132 26.99 -0.53 -9.41
N ARG A 133 27.13 0.58 -8.72
CA ARG A 133 26.74 1.93 -9.18
C ARG A 133 25.25 2.09 -9.50
N ILE A 134 24.37 1.22 -9.00
CA ILE A 134 22.93 1.28 -9.28
C ILE A 134 22.31 2.62 -8.84
N GLU A 135 22.81 3.21 -7.76
CA GLU A 135 22.39 4.49 -7.20
C GLU A 135 22.54 5.67 -8.19
N GLU A 136 23.45 5.58 -9.11
CA GLU A 136 23.63 6.61 -10.15
C GLU A 136 22.47 6.62 -11.16
N TYR A 137 21.82 5.47 -11.36
CA TYR A 137 20.72 5.22 -12.30
C TYR A 137 19.34 5.32 -11.65
N GLU A 138 19.25 5.16 -10.32
CA GLU A 138 17.99 5.22 -9.59
C GLU A 138 17.28 6.57 -9.75
N GLY A 139 15.98 6.53 -10.05
CA GLY A 139 15.18 7.72 -10.33
C GLY A 139 15.40 8.36 -11.72
N LYS A 140 16.36 7.88 -12.51
CA LYS A 140 16.64 8.37 -13.87
C LYS A 140 16.32 7.32 -14.94
N SER A 141 16.83 6.11 -14.78
CA SER A 141 16.60 4.98 -15.69
C SER A 141 16.38 3.64 -14.99
N VAL A 142 16.56 3.57 -13.67
CA VAL A 142 16.18 2.43 -12.84
C VAL A 142 15.03 2.85 -11.93
N PHE A 143 13.87 2.18 -12.07
CA PHE A 143 12.66 2.48 -11.33
C PHE A 143 12.09 1.20 -10.68
N TYR A 144 11.59 1.33 -9.47
CA TYR A 144 11.00 0.23 -8.69
C TYR A 144 9.47 0.26 -8.66
N SER A 145 8.86 1.27 -9.26
CA SER A 145 7.41 1.45 -9.38
C SER A 145 7.08 2.16 -10.70
N VAL A 146 5.86 2.00 -11.18
CA VAL A 146 5.34 2.70 -12.35
C VAL A 146 4.30 3.71 -11.88
N ARG A 147 4.71 4.95 -11.69
CA ARG A 147 3.79 6.03 -11.28
C ARG A 147 3.00 6.59 -12.46
N LYS A 148 3.57 6.56 -13.66
CA LYS A 148 2.95 7.05 -14.89
C LYS A 148 3.44 6.23 -16.09
N MET A 149 2.57 5.41 -16.65
CA MET A 149 2.93 4.55 -17.81
C MET A 149 3.37 5.36 -19.02
N GLU A 150 2.75 6.52 -19.23
CA GLU A 150 3.06 7.39 -20.37
C GLU A 150 4.53 7.86 -20.41
N SER A 151 5.21 7.95 -19.26
CA SER A 151 6.63 8.29 -19.19
C SER A 151 7.55 7.23 -19.82
N LEU A 152 7.02 6.02 -20.03
CA LEU A 152 7.74 4.90 -20.64
C LEU A 152 7.41 4.72 -22.13
N ARG A 153 6.57 5.59 -22.69
CA ARG A 153 6.18 5.53 -24.10
C ARG A 153 7.39 5.64 -25.02
N GLY A 154 7.48 4.67 -25.94
CA GLY A 154 8.54 4.64 -26.96
C GLY A 154 9.92 4.27 -26.42
N ARG A 155 10.03 3.80 -25.16
CA ARG A 155 11.30 3.39 -24.54
C ARG A 155 11.52 1.89 -24.63
N ASP A 156 12.78 1.50 -24.66
CA ASP A 156 13.20 0.10 -24.55
C ASP A 156 13.29 -0.28 -23.07
N VAL A 157 12.32 -1.11 -22.59
CA VAL A 157 12.12 -1.40 -21.17
C VAL A 157 12.55 -2.84 -20.85
N LEU A 158 13.44 -2.97 -19.87
CA LEU A 158 13.84 -4.24 -19.28
C LEU A 158 13.13 -4.43 -17.93
N ILE A 159 12.21 -5.38 -17.85
CA ILE A 159 11.57 -5.80 -16.60
C ILE A 159 12.33 -6.99 -16.05
N VAL A 160 12.74 -6.91 -14.77
CA VAL A 160 13.50 -7.97 -14.11
C VAL A 160 12.70 -8.53 -12.94
N GLY A 161 12.27 -9.78 -13.07
CA GLY A 161 11.47 -10.46 -12.03
C GLY A 161 10.64 -11.60 -12.57
N GLY A 162 9.95 -12.33 -11.70
CA GLY A 162 9.12 -13.47 -12.08
C GLY A 162 7.91 -13.68 -11.16
N GLY A 163 7.52 -12.65 -10.41
CA GLY A 163 6.30 -12.61 -9.61
C GLY A 163 5.19 -11.79 -10.30
N ASP A 164 4.01 -11.70 -9.67
CA ASP A 164 2.85 -10.99 -10.20
C ASP A 164 3.18 -9.57 -10.66
N SER A 165 3.91 -8.79 -9.85
CA SER A 165 4.26 -7.41 -10.24
C SER A 165 5.06 -7.33 -11.55
N ALA A 166 6.02 -8.25 -11.77
CA ALA A 166 6.81 -8.24 -13.00
C ALA A 166 5.95 -8.58 -14.23
N LEU A 167 5.08 -9.60 -14.11
CA LEU A 167 4.22 -10.01 -15.20
C LEU A 167 3.11 -8.99 -15.48
N ASP A 168 2.49 -8.44 -14.45
CA ASP A 168 1.46 -7.41 -14.61
C ASP A 168 2.01 -6.19 -15.34
N TRP A 169 3.21 -5.70 -14.95
CA TRP A 169 3.83 -4.57 -15.62
C TRP A 169 4.31 -4.91 -17.03
N THR A 170 4.75 -6.14 -17.27
CA THR A 170 5.06 -6.62 -18.64
C THR A 170 3.82 -6.52 -19.53
N LEU A 171 2.67 -6.99 -19.05
CA LEU A 171 1.40 -6.96 -19.80
C LEU A 171 0.85 -5.53 -20.00
N ASN A 172 0.90 -4.69 -18.93
CA ASN A 172 0.35 -3.34 -18.99
C ASN A 172 1.20 -2.37 -19.80
N LEU A 173 2.53 -2.55 -19.82
CA LEU A 173 3.44 -1.68 -20.56
C LEU A 173 3.65 -2.10 -22.02
N GLN A 174 3.27 -3.32 -22.39
CA GLN A 174 3.43 -3.82 -23.76
C GLN A 174 2.83 -2.86 -24.81
N PRO A 175 1.62 -2.29 -24.66
CA PRO A 175 1.05 -1.37 -25.65
C PRO A 175 1.64 0.05 -25.57
N VAL A 176 2.48 0.35 -24.60
CA VAL A 176 3.03 1.69 -24.35
C VAL A 176 4.50 1.80 -24.73
N ALA A 177 5.32 0.85 -24.29
CA ALA A 177 6.76 0.83 -24.54
C ALA A 177 7.06 0.56 -26.03
N LYS A 178 8.24 0.94 -26.47
CA LYS A 178 8.75 0.59 -27.82
C LYS A 178 9.09 -0.89 -27.90
N SER A 179 9.74 -1.41 -26.85
CA SER A 179 10.02 -2.83 -26.69
C SER A 179 10.00 -3.21 -25.22
N ILE A 180 9.64 -4.47 -24.93
CA ILE A 180 9.74 -5.04 -23.59
C ILE A 180 10.57 -6.32 -23.64
N THR A 181 11.57 -6.37 -22.76
CA THR A 181 12.27 -7.61 -22.42
C THR A 181 11.94 -7.97 -20.97
N LEU A 182 11.33 -9.13 -20.75
CA LEU A 182 11.20 -9.72 -19.43
C LEU A 182 12.42 -10.61 -19.17
N LEU A 183 13.16 -10.32 -18.11
CA LEU A 183 14.31 -11.10 -17.66
C LEU A 183 13.98 -11.79 -16.34
N HIS A 184 14.13 -13.10 -16.31
CA HIS A 184 13.98 -13.85 -15.08
C HIS A 184 15.10 -14.90 -14.93
N ARG A 185 15.51 -15.13 -13.67
CA ARG A 185 16.60 -16.08 -13.36
C ARG A 185 16.22 -17.56 -13.50
N ARG A 186 14.94 -17.88 -13.65
CA ARG A 186 14.38 -19.24 -13.72
C ARG A 186 13.31 -19.30 -14.82
N ALA A 187 13.03 -20.50 -15.31
CA ALA A 187 11.96 -20.72 -16.27
C ALA A 187 10.57 -20.68 -15.59
N GLU A 188 10.48 -20.99 -14.29
CA GLU A 188 9.24 -21.03 -13.54
C GLU A 188 8.92 -19.67 -12.93
N PHE A 189 7.68 -19.25 -13.07
CA PHE A 189 7.15 -18.00 -12.52
C PHE A 189 6.41 -18.23 -11.21
N ARG A 190 6.46 -17.22 -10.31
CA ARG A 190 5.66 -17.15 -9.08
C ARG A 190 4.50 -16.17 -9.25
N ALA A 191 3.82 -16.22 -10.37
CA ALA A 191 2.73 -15.34 -10.72
C ALA A 191 1.48 -16.16 -11.04
N ALA A 192 0.33 -15.49 -11.12
CA ALA A 192 -0.93 -16.11 -11.47
C ALA A 192 -0.82 -16.84 -12.82
N PRO A 193 -1.29 -18.11 -12.94
CA PRO A 193 -1.17 -18.89 -14.17
C PRO A 193 -1.74 -18.18 -15.41
N ALA A 194 -2.84 -17.43 -15.25
CA ALA A 194 -3.44 -16.67 -16.34
C ALA A 194 -2.54 -15.53 -16.86
N SER A 195 -1.80 -14.86 -15.96
CA SER A 195 -0.81 -13.83 -16.34
C SER A 195 0.38 -14.45 -17.06
N VAL A 196 0.85 -15.60 -16.59
CA VAL A 196 1.93 -16.36 -17.25
C VAL A 196 1.52 -16.76 -18.67
N GLN A 197 0.32 -17.32 -18.83
CA GLN A 197 -0.20 -17.73 -20.14
C GLN A 197 -0.31 -16.54 -21.12
N LYS A 198 -0.83 -15.40 -20.68
CA LYS A 198 -0.92 -14.18 -21.50
C LYS A 198 0.47 -13.66 -21.91
N MET A 199 1.40 -13.63 -20.95
CA MET A 199 2.77 -13.19 -21.21
C MET A 199 3.46 -14.11 -22.22
N MET A 200 3.34 -15.44 -22.08
CA MET A 200 3.93 -16.40 -23.01
C MET A 200 3.34 -16.28 -24.42
N ALA A 201 2.04 -16.01 -24.55
CA ALA A 201 1.41 -15.75 -25.84
C ALA A 201 2.04 -14.51 -26.55
N LEU A 202 2.38 -13.45 -25.80
CA LEU A 202 3.09 -12.29 -26.35
C LEU A 202 4.56 -12.59 -26.69
N VAL A 203 5.19 -13.54 -25.99
CA VAL A 203 6.54 -14.03 -26.39
C VAL A 203 6.45 -14.81 -27.70
N ASP A 204 5.48 -15.71 -27.82
CA ASP A 204 5.28 -16.56 -29.01
C ASP A 204 4.92 -15.73 -30.26
N SER A 205 4.18 -14.62 -30.08
CA SER A 205 3.88 -13.67 -31.16
C SER A 205 5.04 -12.73 -31.51
N GLY A 206 6.07 -12.65 -30.65
CA GLY A 206 7.19 -11.74 -30.84
C GLY A 206 6.94 -10.30 -30.37
N ASP A 207 5.82 -10.04 -29.69
CA ASP A 207 5.47 -8.71 -29.17
C ASP A 207 6.31 -8.31 -27.96
N ILE A 208 6.83 -9.29 -27.23
CA ILE A 208 7.80 -9.10 -26.13
C ILE A 208 8.90 -10.15 -26.21
N SER A 209 10.03 -9.89 -25.57
CA SER A 209 11.12 -10.85 -25.41
C SER A 209 11.15 -11.41 -24.00
N PHE A 210 11.34 -12.73 -23.87
CA PHE A 210 11.65 -13.37 -22.60
C PHE A 210 13.07 -13.93 -22.62
N LYS A 211 13.85 -13.63 -21.58
CA LYS A 211 15.22 -14.11 -21.44
C LYS A 211 15.49 -14.66 -20.05
N LEU A 212 16.28 -15.73 -19.99
CA LEU A 212 16.76 -16.29 -18.73
C LEU A 212 18.12 -15.70 -18.38
N GLY A 213 18.25 -15.25 -17.12
CA GLY A 213 19.52 -14.73 -16.63
C GLY A 213 19.35 -13.77 -15.46
N GLN A 214 20.47 -13.17 -15.09
CA GLN A 214 20.58 -12.19 -14.01
C GLN A 214 21.40 -11.00 -14.51
N VAL A 215 20.96 -9.78 -14.23
CA VAL A 215 21.75 -8.58 -14.49
C VAL A 215 22.94 -8.58 -13.55
N THR A 216 24.13 -8.30 -14.09
CA THR A 216 25.39 -8.22 -13.34
C THR A 216 26.02 -6.84 -13.40
N GLU A 217 25.79 -6.08 -14.47
CA GLU A 217 26.36 -4.74 -14.66
C GLU A 217 25.37 -3.82 -15.40
N LEU A 218 25.48 -2.52 -15.14
CA LEU A 218 24.72 -1.46 -15.81
C LEU A 218 25.69 -0.68 -16.70
N HIS A 219 25.27 -0.37 -17.93
CA HIS A 219 26.04 0.41 -18.90
C HIS A 219 25.29 1.66 -19.29
N GLY A 220 25.96 2.80 -19.23
CA GLY A 220 25.39 4.12 -19.54
C GLY A 220 26.22 5.25 -18.95
N GLU A 221 25.79 6.46 -19.20
CA GLU A 221 26.44 7.69 -18.76
C GLU A 221 25.44 8.60 -18.07
N ASP A 222 25.85 9.35 -17.06
CA ASP A 222 25.06 10.33 -16.33
C ASP A 222 23.75 9.77 -15.72
N GLY A 223 23.74 8.45 -15.45
CA GLY A 223 22.57 7.75 -14.94
C GLY A 223 21.53 7.41 -16.01
N GLN A 224 21.84 7.61 -17.28
CA GLN A 224 21.02 7.14 -18.40
C GLN A 224 21.53 5.77 -18.84
N LEU A 225 20.67 4.77 -18.75
CA LEU A 225 20.98 3.40 -19.16
C LEU A 225 20.91 3.27 -20.67
N ASN A 226 21.82 2.50 -21.24
CA ASN A 226 21.77 2.10 -22.66
C ASN A 226 21.79 0.58 -22.84
N ALA A 227 22.38 -0.15 -21.87
CA ALA A 227 22.40 -1.61 -21.86
C ALA A 227 22.66 -2.15 -20.45
N VAL A 228 22.50 -3.47 -20.28
CA VAL A 228 22.93 -4.21 -19.10
C VAL A 228 23.69 -5.46 -19.52
N THR A 229 24.68 -5.89 -18.73
CA THR A 229 25.27 -7.22 -18.87
C THR A 229 24.38 -8.23 -18.13
N VAL A 230 24.01 -9.29 -18.82
CA VAL A 230 23.23 -10.41 -18.29
C VAL A 230 24.06 -11.67 -18.25
N LYS A 231 24.10 -12.35 -17.12
CA LYS A 231 24.67 -13.70 -16.98
C LYS A 231 23.56 -14.74 -17.16
N GLY A 232 23.68 -15.57 -18.19
CA GLY A 232 22.76 -16.67 -18.50
C GLY A 232 22.90 -17.86 -17.56
N PRO A 233 21.97 -18.84 -17.64
CA PRO A 233 22.00 -20.06 -16.83
C PRO A 233 23.23 -20.94 -17.06
N ASP A 234 23.80 -20.87 -18.26
CA ASP A 234 25.02 -21.57 -18.68
C ASP A 234 26.31 -20.88 -18.20
N GLY A 235 26.18 -19.71 -17.56
CA GLY A 235 27.28 -18.89 -17.09
C GLY A 235 27.85 -17.94 -18.14
N ALA A 236 27.42 -18.02 -19.39
CA ALA A 236 27.80 -17.09 -20.44
C ALA A 236 27.17 -15.70 -20.18
N THR A 237 27.85 -14.66 -20.59
CA THR A 237 27.36 -13.29 -20.50
C THR A 237 26.98 -12.75 -21.87
N PHE A 238 25.92 -11.93 -21.89
CA PHE A 238 25.51 -11.20 -23.08
C PHE A 238 25.06 -9.79 -22.70
N GLU A 239 25.10 -8.90 -23.64
CA GLU A 239 24.57 -7.54 -23.48
C GLU A 239 23.10 -7.49 -23.90
N GLN A 240 22.26 -6.86 -23.07
CA GLN A 240 20.87 -6.59 -23.34
C GLN A 240 20.66 -5.07 -23.40
N PRO A 241 20.33 -4.52 -24.56
CA PRO A 241 19.95 -3.11 -24.68
C PRO A 241 18.71 -2.80 -23.84
N ALA A 242 18.75 -1.68 -23.12
CA ALA A 242 17.64 -1.17 -22.35
C ALA A 242 17.88 0.29 -21.99
N GLU A 243 16.88 1.14 -22.18
CA GLU A 243 16.90 2.54 -21.72
C GLU A 243 16.35 2.66 -20.30
N ILE A 244 15.46 1.73 -19.90
CA ILE A 244 14.82 1.68 -18.58
C ILE A 244 14.96 0.26 -18.04
N MET A 245 15.35 0.14 -16.77
CA MET A 245 15.31 -1.13 -16.04
C MET A 245 14.32 -1.03 -14.86
N MET A 246 13.46 -2.04 -14.74
CA MET A 246 12.47 -2.12 -13.67
C MET A 246 12.62 -3.44 -12.89
N PRO A 247 13.37 -3.45 -11.76
CA PRO A 247 13.55 -4.65 -10.95
C PRO A 247 12.37 -4.82 -9.98
N PHE A 248 11.58 -5.88 -10.19
CA PHE A 248 10.47 -6.26 -9.31
C PHE A 248 10.84 -7.48 -8.45
N PHE A 249 11.65 -7.26 -7.43
CA PHE A 249 12.15 -8.30 -6.51
C PHE A 249 11.34 -8.40 -5.21
N GLY A 250 10.22 -7.70 -5.15
CA GLY A 250 9.37 -7.56 -3.97
C GLY A 250 9.84 -6.42 -3.06
N LEU A 251 9.14 -6.29 -1.96
CA LEU A 251 9.36 -5.22 -0.98
C LEU A 251 10.01 -5.79 0.29
N THR A 252 10.81 -4.98 0.95
CA THR A 252 11.16 -5.16 2.35
C THR A 252 10.17 -4.36 3.16
N MET A 253 9.44 -5.04 4.02
CA MET A 253 8.47 -4.45 4.93
C MET A 253 9.10 -4.28 6.30
N LYS A 254 8.93 -3.12 6.93
CA LYS A 254 9.42 -2.85 8.28
C LYS A 254 8.29 -2.25 9.10
N LEU A 255 7.96 -2.89 10.22
CA LEU A 255 6.95 -2.36 11.15
C LEU A 255 7.35 -0.99 11.71
N GLY A 256 8.66 -0.72 11.76
CA GLY A 256 9.16 0.50 12.38
C GLY A 256 8.77 0.57 13.85
N PRO A 257 8.46 1.77 14.38
CA PRO A 257 8.14 1.97 15.80
C PRO A 257 6.97 1.13 16.33
N VAL A 258 6.05 0.68 15.47
CA VAL A 258 4.93 -0.20 15.86
C VAL A 258 5.42 -1.46 16.59
N ALA A 259 6.61 -1.94 16.24
CA ALA A 259 7.22 -3.11 16.88
C ALA A 259 7.55 -2.88 18.37
N ASP A 260 7.73 -1.63 18.78
CA ASP A 260 8.18 -1.25 20.11
C ASP A 260 7.03 -0.76 21.02
N TRP A 261 5.78 -0.76 20.54
CA TRP A 261 4.61 -0.28 21.33
C TRP A 261 4.05 -1.30 22.32
N GLY A 262 4.75 -2.44 22.49
CA GLY A 262 4.36 -3.48 23.45
C GLY A 262 3.17 -4.32 23.01
N LEU A 263 2.83 -4.33 21.73
CA LEU A 263 1.81 -5.20 21.14
C LEU A 263 2.36 -6.61 20.96
N GLU A 264 1.48 -7.61 21.09
CA GLU A 264 1.80 -8.96 20.63
C GLU A 264 2.05 -8.95 19.12
N LEU A 265 3.13 -9.61 18.68
CA LEU A 265 3.50 -9.73 17.27
C LEU A 265 3.69 -11.20 16.89
N HIS A 266 3.23 -11.57 15.71
CA HIS A 266 3.48 -12.85 15.07
C HIS A 266 4.03 -12.63 13.67
N GLU A 267 5.26 -13.05 13.39
CA GLU A 267 5.94 -12.86 12.09
C GLU A 267 5.90 -11.41 11.56
N ASN A 268 6.11 -10.43 12.44
CA ASN A 268 5.99 -8.99 12.15
C ASN A 268 4.57 -8.54 11.75
N LEU A 269 3.55 -9.25 12.17
CA LEU A 269 2.15 -8.87 12.02
C LEU A 269 1.49 -8.78 13.40
N VAL A 270 0.42 -8.02 13.51
CA VAL A 270 -0.33 -7.80 14.75
C VAL A 270 -1.50 -8.79 14.83
N PRO A 271 -1.48 -9.78 15.74
CA PRO A 271 -2.63 -10.64 15.97
C PRO A 271 -3.82 -9.84 16.47
N VAL A 272 -5.03 -10.21 16.03
CA VAL A 272 -6.27 -9.53 16.40
C VAL A 272 -7.39 -10.51 16.70
N ASP A 273 -8.33 -10.09 17.53
CA ASP A 273 -9.63 -10.74 17.72
C ASP A 273 -10.53 -10.43 16.52
N THR A 274 -10.86 -11.43 15.73
CA THR A 274 -11.63 -11.28 14.47
C THR A 274 -13.07 -10.78 14.65
N ALA A 275 -13.62 -10.83 15.88
CA ALA A 275 -14.94 -10.28 16.16
C ALA A 275 -14.96 -8.75 16.24
N LYS A 276 -13.81 -8.11 16.41
CA LYS A 276 -13.71 -6.67 16.69
C LYS A 276 -12.43 -6.01 16.19
N PHE A 277 -11.47 -6.77 15.68
CA PHE A 277 -10.16 -6.35 15.18
C PHE A 277 -9.32 -5.57 16.21
N GLU A 278 -9.54 -5.83 17.49
CA GLU A 278 -8.76 -5.33 18.60
C GLU A 278 -7.50 -6.18 18.79
N THR A 279 -6.39 -5.53 19.11
CA THR A 279 -5.10 -6.17 19.38
C THR A 279 -5.08 -6.81 20.79
N SER A 280 -3.92 -7.27 21.25
CA SER A 280 -3.71 -7.68 22.66
C SER A 280 -4.00 -6.54 23.65
N GLU A 281 -4.03 -5.29 23.13
CA GLU A 281 -4.18 -4.09 23.92
C GLU A 281 -5.52 -3.41 23.68
N LYS A 282 -6.31 -3.24 24.76
CA LYS A 282 -7.65 -2.62 24.69
C LYS A 282 -7.59 -1.21 24.14
N GLY A 283 -8.48 -0.89 23.18
CA GLY A 283 -8.56 0.41 22.54
C GLY A 283 -7.54 0.62 21.42
N ILE A 284 -6.67 -0.38 21.15
CA ILE A 284 -5.80 -0.40 19.98
C ILE A 284 -6.28 -1.47 19.02
N PHE A 285 -6.52 -1.07 17.79
CA PHE A 285 -7.03 -1.92 16.69
C PHE A 285 -5.98 -2.05 15.60
N ALA A 286 -6.00 -3.17 14.87
CA ALA A 286 -5.17 -3.34 13.67
C ALA A 286 -6.02 -3.91 12.53
N ILE A 287 -6.00 -3.22 11.38
CA ILE A 287 -6.80 -3.55 10.20
C ILE A 287 -5.95 -3.50 8.92
N GLY A 288 -6.36 -4.24 7.89
CA GLY A 288 -5.62 -4.36 6.64
C GLY A 288 -4.42 -5.30 6.76
N ASP A 289 -3.41 -5.12 5.92
CA ASP A 289 -2.29 -6.06 5.76
C ASP A 289 -1.37 -6.17 6.98
N ILE A 290 -1.47 -5.23 7.92
CA ILE A 290 -0.68 -5.20 9.16
C ILE A 290 -1.11 -6.27 10.15
N ASN A 291 -2.38 -6.69 10.11
CA ASN A 291 -2.91 -7.66 11.06
C ASN A 291 -2.75 -9.11 10.58
N THR A 292 -2.92 -10.05 11.53
CA THR A 292 -2.96 -11.48 11.25
C THR A 292 -4.01 -12.18 12.10
N TYR A 293 -4.64 -13.19 11.49
CA TYR A 293 -5.59 -14.11 12.13
C TYR A 293 -5.76 -15.36 11.23
N PRO A 294 -6.30 -16.48 11.73
CA PRO A 294 -6.55 -17.66 10.91
C PRO A 294 -7.44 -17.36 9.71
N GLY A 295 -6.97 -17.66 8.50
CA GLY A 295 -7.70 -17.39 7.25
C GLY A 295 -7.55 -15.98 6.71
N LYS A 296 -6.62 -15.16 7.24
CA LYS A 296 -6.34 -13.82 6.73
C LYS A 296 -5.95 -13.84 5.25
N LEU A 297 -6.67 -13.04 4.46
CA LEU A 297 -6.30 -12.69 3.09
C LEU A 297 -5.86 -11.21 3.06
N LYS A 298 -4.68 -10.95 2.50
CA LYS A 298 -4.16 -9.58 2.31
C LYS A 298 -4.79 -8.93 1.08
N LEU A 299 -6.07 -8.62 1.18
CA LEU A 299 -6.88 -7.96 0.16
C LEU A 299 -7.46 -6.66 0.73
N ILE A 300 -7.62 -5.66 -0.12
CA ILE A 300 -8.28 -4.39 0.25
C ILE A 300 -9.69 -4.66 0.77
N LEU A 301 -10.43 -5.56 0.10
CA LEU A 301 -11.76 -6.02 0.50
C LEU A 301 -11.80 -6.54 1.95
N SER A 302 -10.83 -7.37 2.34
CA SER A 302 -10.75 -7.90 3.71
C SER A 302 -10.59 -6.77 4.71
N GLY A 303 -9.72 -5.81 4.41
CA GLY A 303 -9.52 -4.62 5.25
C GLY A 303 -10.76 -3.74 5.39
N PHE A 304 -11.60 -3.64 4.37
CA PHE A 304 -12.87 -2.91 4.46
C PHE A 304 -13.84 -3.58 5.45
N HIS A 305 -13.96 -4.90 5.40
CA HIS A 305 -14.76 -5.63 6.39
C HIS A 305 -14.22 -5.46 7.81
N GLU A 306 -12.90 -5.52 7.96
CA GLU A 306 -12.23 -5.34 9.25
C GLU A 306 -12.51 -3.95 9.84
N ALA A 307 -12.48 -2.89 9.02
CA ALA A 307 -12.80 -1.54 9.45
C ALA A 307 -14.24 -1.40 9.98
N ALA A 308 -15.20 -2.07 9.33
CA ALA A 308 -16.59 -2.04 9.77
C ALA A 308 -16.77 -2.64 11.18
N LEU A 309 -16.18 -3.81 11.47
CA LEU A 309 -16.27 -4.43 12.78
C LEU A 309 -15.47 -3.67 13.85
N MET A 310 -14.30 -3.16 13.49
CA MET A 310 -13.48 -2.32 14.34
C MET A 310 -14.24 -1.09 14.83
N ALA A 311 -14.94 -0.38 13.94
CA ALA A 311 -15.67 0.84 14.28
C ALA A 311 -16.80 0.58 15.31
N GLN A 312 -17.49 -0.56 15.22
CA GLN A 312 -18.51 -0.97 16.20
C GLN A 312 -17.91 -1.17 17.60
N GLN A 313 -16.71 -1.69 17.70
CA GLN A 313 -16.02 -1.85 18.96
C GLN A 313 -15.43 -0.53 19.48
N ALA A 314 -14.83 0.28 18.60
CA ALA A 314 -14.26 1.58 18.92
C ALA A 314 -15.29 2.51 19.59
N HIS A 315 -16.57 2.45 19.14
CA HIS A 315 -17.66 3.23 19.71
C HIS A 315 -17.81 3.01 21.22
N LYS A 316 -17.58 1.79 21.73
CA LYS A 316 -17.71 1.48 23.16
C LYS A 316 -16.65 2.17 24.02
N TYR A 317 -15.48 2.46 23.45
CA TYR A 317 -14.40 3.21 24.12
C TYR A 317 -14.62 4.72 24.06
N VAL A 318 -15.11 5.21 22.92
CA VAL A 318 -15.35 6.64 22.73
C VAL A 318 -16.60 7.11 23.49
N TYR A 319 -17.65 6.28 23.49
CA TYR A 319 -18.94 6.56 24.10
C TYR A 319 -19.39 5.44 25.04
N PRO A 320 -18.71 5.21 26.19
CA PRO A 320 -18.99 4.06 27.07
C PRO A 320 -20.44 4.04 27.61
N ASP A 321 -21.04 5.20 27.81
CA ASP A 321 -22.38 5.35 28.34
C ASP A 321 -23.48 5.37 27.25
N LYS A 322 -23.11 5.32 25.95
CA LYS A 322 -24.07 5.34 24.87
C LYS A 322 -24.21 3.95 24.24
N LYS A 323 -25.42 3.44 24.22
CA LYS A 323 -25.72 2.21 23.48
C LYS A 323 -25.66 2.50 21.98
N LEU A 324 -24.78 1.81 21.24
CA LEU A 324 -24.79 1.84 19.79
C LEU A 324 -26.03 1.10 19.28
N ILE A 325 -26.88 1.81 18.54
CA ILE A 325 -28.01 1.23 17.83
C ILE A 325 -27.59 1.03 16.39
N PHE A 326 -27.52 -0.23 15.96
CA PHE A 326 -27.23 -0.53 14.55
C PHE A 326 -28.31 0.09 13.67
N GLN A 327 -27.87 0.88 12.67
CA GLN A 327 -28.75 1.52 11.70
C GLN A 327 -28.20 1.30 10.29
N TYR A 328 -29.06 0.86 9.38
CA TYR A 328 -28.69 0.81 7.96
C TYR A 328 -28.44 2.21 7.40
N THR A 329 -27.41 2.36 6.59
CA THR A 329 -27.05 3.65 5.95
C THR A 329 -28.20 4.25 5.16
N THR A 330 -29.02 3.40 4.51
CA THR A 330 -30.20 3.81 3.73
C THR A 330 -31.31 4.46 4.57
N SER A 331 -31.37 4.17 5.87
CA SER A 331 -32.37 4.71 6.81
C SER A 331 -31.80 5.77 7.75
N SER A 332 -30.50 6.07 7.68
CA SER A 332 -29.86 7.04 8.55
C SER A 332 -30.07 8.47 8.01
N SER A 333 -31.00 9.21 8.62
CA SER A 333 -31.23 10.61 8.27
C SER A 333 -30.04 11.53 8.60
N SER A 334 -29.28 11.19 9.65
CA SER A 334 -28.05 11.92 9.99
C SER A 334 -26.98 11.75 8.93
N LEU A 335 -26.79 10.54 8.42
CA LEU A 335 -25.86 10.26 7.32
C LEU A 335 -26.31 10.96 6.02
N GLN A 336 -27.58 10.84 5.67
CA GLN A 336 -28.13 11.49 4.49
C GLN A 336 -27.90 13.00 4.50
N LYS A 337 -28.05 13.63 5.69
CA LYS A 337 -27.76 15.05 5.87
C LYS A 337 -26.27 15.37 5.71
N LYS A 338 -25.37 14.54 6.27
CA LYS A 338 -23.91 14.67 6.09
C LYS A 338 -23.50 14.54 4.63
N LEU A 339 -24.12 13.61 3.91
CA LEU A 339 -23.88 13.38 2.48
C LEU A 339 -24.55 14.41 1.55
N GLY A 340 -25.36 15.32 2.07
CA GLY A 340 -26.05 16.34 1.29
C GLY A 340 -27.15 15.81 0.36
N VAL A 341 -27.69 14.61 0.62
CA VAL A 341 -28.75 13.98 -0.20
C VAL A 341 -30.15 14.18 0.39
N LYS A 342 -30.27 14.81 1.53
CA LYS A 342 -31.50 15.30 2.17
C LYS A 342 -31.25 16.52 3.01
#